data_84aa467835818643b1c31dd3d9b6b0d2
#
_entry.id   84aa467835818643b1c31dd3d9b6b0d2
#
_cell.length_a   1.000
_cell.length_b   1.000
_cell.length_c   1.000
_cell.angle_alpha   90.00
_cell.angle_beta   90.00
_cell.angle_gamma   90.00
#
_symmetry.space_group_name_H-M   'P 1'
#
loop_
_entity.id
_entity.type
_entity.pdbx_description
1 polymer ?
#
loop_
_entity_poly.entity_id
_entity_poly.type
_entity_poly.pdbx_seq_one_letter_code
_entity_poly.pdbx_strand_id
1 'polypeptide(L)'
;MTVARVEGRWVEVELPGRPVRLRRDLFELLDGIRRFGSVSRACEALGVTLKTGLGWIRSGEAATGLRLVVRSRGGRGGGGAQLTERGSELLVAYYGAMSVVRPGFVASLIEEVFSARNRLAGRVVSVTRGDVVSMVEVELEPAQQVRAVVTTQSVERLGLRKGSRVAVVVKATEVMLMAL
;
A
#
# COMPACT_ATOMS: atom_id res chain seq x y z
N MET A 1 -7.51 -6.39 5.72
CA MET A 1 -6.65 -7.54 5.41
C MET A 1 -5.39 -7.43 6.24
N THR A 2 -4.98 -8.47 6.94
CA THR A 2 -3.75 -8.46 7.76
C THR A 2 -2.96 -9.72 7.47
N VAL A 3 -1.63 -9.63 7.38
CA VAL A 3 -0.79 -10.83 7.32
C VAL A 3 -0.56 -11.31 8.74
N ALA A 4 -1.01 -12.52 9.05
CA ALA A 4 -0.86 -13.14 10.36
C ALA A 4 0.53 -13.75 10.54
N ARG A 5 1.09 -14.35 9.46
CA ARG A 5 2.34 -15.11 9.54
C ARG A 5 3.04 -15.27 8.18
N VAL A 6 4.36 -15.27 8.20
CA VAL A 6 5.20 -15.59 7.03
C VAL A 6 6.10 -16.77 7.40
N GLU A 7 5.90 -17.91 6.73
CA GLU A 7 6.66 -19.15 6.99
C GLU A 7 7.20 -19.74 5.67
N GLY A 8 8.48 -19.58 5.44
CA GLY A 8 9.15 -20.12 4.25
C GLY A 8 8.50 -19.60 2.96
N ARG A 9 7.87 -20.52 2.21
CA ARG A 9 7.16 -20.22 0.93
C ARG A 9 5.71 -19.78 1.10
N TRP A 10 5.19 -19.72 2.33
CA TRP A 10 3.79 -19.47 2.60
C TRP A 10 3.61 -18.22 3.41
N VAL A 11 2.54 -17.52 3.11
CA VAL A 11 2.06 -16.33 3.80
C VAL A 11 0.63 -16.60 4.22
N GLU A 12 0.36 -16.51 5.52
CA GLU A 12 -0.99 -16.60 6.07
C GLU A 12 -1.59 -15.21 6.18
N VAL A 13 -2.75 -15.02 5.56
CA VAL A 13 -3.45 -13.74 5.48
C VAL A 13 -4.81 -13.91 6.14
N GLU A 14 -5.12 -13.06 7.10
CA GLU A 14 -6.45 -12.96 7.71
C GLU A 14 -7.38 -12.17 6.79
N LEU A 15 -8.38 -12.85 6.26
CA LEU A 15 -9.52 -12.25 5.59
C LEU A 15 -10.74 -12.26 6.51
N PRO A 16 -11.75 -11.40 6.29
CA PRO A 16 -12.99 -11.46 7.05
C PRO A 16 -13.59 -12.86 7.01
N GLY A 17 -13.65 -13.50 8.20
CA GLY A 17 -14.23 -14.83 8.40
C GLY A 17 -13.33 -16.04 8.20
N ARG A 18 -12.10 -15.89 7.67
CA ARG A 18 -11.19 -17.03 7.50
C ARG A 18 -9.73 -16.65 7.24
N PRO A 19 -8.75 -17.44 7.75
CA PRO A 19 -7.37 -17.36 7.29
C PRO A 19 -7.20 -17.99 5.90
N VAL A 20 -6.30 -17.48 5.10
CA VAL A 20 -5.95 -17.97 3.76
C VAL A 20 -4.45 -18.09 3.64
N ARG A 21 -3.95 -19.21 3.13
CA ARG A 21 -2.53 -19.41 2.83
C ARG A 21 -2.23 -19.11 1.37
N LEU A 22 -1.32 -18.18 1.13
CA LEU A 22 -0.88 -17.74 -0.18
C LEU A 22 0.61 -18.05 -0.36
N ARG A 23 1.03 -18.29 -1.59
CA ARG A 23 2.45 -18.46 -1.90
C ARG A 23 3.18 -17.12 -1.85
N ARG A 24 4.37 -17.09 -1.28
CA ARG A 24 5.25 -15.91 -1.26
C ARG A 24 5.53 -15.39 -2.68
N ASP A 25 5.74 -16.31 -3.62
CA ASP A 25 5.99 -16.01 -5.04
C ASP A 25 4.90 -15.11 -5.66
N LEU A 26 3.63 -15.23 -5.18
CA LEU A 26 2.54 -14.35 -5.61
C LEU A 26 2.81 -12.89 -5.24
N PHE A 27 3.29 -12.62 -4.02
CA PHE A 27 3.57 -11.25 -3.57
C PHE A 27 4.73 -10.62 -4.34
N GLU A 28 5.77 -11.40 -4.65
CA GLU A 28 6.89 -10.98 -5.48
C GLU A 28 6.42 -10.65 -6.89
N LEU A 29 5.50 -11.45 -7.45
CA LEU A 29 4.88 -11.19 -8.74
C LEU A 29 3.99 -9.94 -8.71
N LEU A 30 3.17 -9.74 -7.68
CA LEU A 30 2.34 -8.55 -7.52
C LEU A 30 3.20 -7.29 -7.45
N ASP A 31 4.32 -7.32 -6.71
CA ASP A 31 5.27 -6.21 -6.70
C ASP A 31 5.88 -5.94 -8.07
N GLY A 32 6.28 -6.99 -8.78
CA GLY A 32 6.77 -6.88 -10.15
C GLY A 32 5.73 -6.25 -11.08
N ILE A 33 4.46 -6.65 -10.99
CA ILE A 33 3.36 -6.06 -11.78
C ILE A 33 3.20 -4.57 -11.46
N ARG A 34 3.23 -4.21 -10.19
CA ARG A 34 3.18 -2.82 -9.73
C ARG A 34 4.30 -1.97 -10.36
N ARG A 35 5.53 -2.49 -10.37
CA ARG A 35 6.73 -1.80 -10.87
C ARG A 35 6.80 -1.72 -12.39
N PHE A 36 6.42 -2.78 -13.08
CA PHE A 36 6.61 -2.89 -14.53
C PHE A 36 5.34 -2.66 -15.35
N GLY A 37 4.17 -2.59 -14.71
CA GLY A 37 2.88 -2.44 -15.41
C GLY A 37 2.53 -3.62 -16.33
N SER A 38 3.18 -4.77 -16.16
CA SER A 38 3.03 -5.93 -17.05
C SER A 38 3.32 -7.25 -16.34
N VAL A 39 2.43 -8.24 -16.50
CA VAL A 39 2.66 -9.60 -15.97
C VAL A 39 3.87 -10.25 -16.63
N SER A 40 4.03 -10.08 -17.94
CA SER A 40 5.15 -10.69 -18.67
C SER A 40 6.50 -10.17 -18.18
N ARG A 41 6.64 -8.84 -18.05
CA ARG A 41 7.87 -8.23 -17.51
C ARG A 41 8.13 -8.63 -16.06
N ALA A 42 7.09 -8.72 -15.25
CA ALA A 42 7.23 -9.17 -13.88
C ALA A 42 7.70 -10.62 -13.79
N CYS A 43 7.15 -11.52 -14.64
CA CYS A 43 7.59 -12.89 -14.72
C CYS A 43 9.04 -13.01 -15.20
N GLU A 44 9.42 -12.23 -16.22
CA GLU A 44 10.79 -12.18 -16.74
C GLU A 44 11.79 -11.77 -15.65
N ALA A 45 11.47 -10.70 -14.89
CA ALA A 45 12.30 -10.24 -13.78
C ALA A 45 12.44 -11.27 -12.64
N LEU A 46 11.45 -12.15 -12.46
CA LEU A 46 11.48 -13.25 -11.49
C LEU A 46 12.06 -14.56 -12.03
N GLY A 47 12.45 -14.60 -13.31
CA GLY A 47 12.98 -15.81 -13.95
C GLY A 47 11.94 -16.93 -14.10
N VAL A 48 10.65 -16.60 -14.23
CA VAL A 48 9.57 -17.58 -14.35
C VAL A 48 8.78 -17.40 -15.65
N THR A 49 8.10 -18.47 -16.08
CA THR A 49 7.26 -18.39 -17.29
C THR A 49 5.98 -17.60 -17.04
N LEU A 50 5.44 -16.96 -18.06
CA LEU A 50 4.14 -16.28 -18.00
C LEU A 50 3.02 -17.22 -17.52
N LYS A 51 3.05 -18.49 -17.94
CA LYS A 51 2.08 -19.53 -17.51
C LYS A 51 2.15 -19.73 -16.00
N THR A 52 3.33 -19.79 -15.43
CA THR A 52 3.57 -19.92 -13.99
C THR A 52 3.02 -18.71 -13.23
N GLY A 53 3.38 -17.50 -13.66
CA GLY A 53 2.91 -16.27 -13.00
C GLY A 53 1.37 -16.12 -13.07
N LEU A 54 0.77 -16.40 -14.22
CA LEU A 54 -0.68 -16.41 -14.35
C LEU A 54 -1.35 -17.49 -13.48
N GLY A 55 -0.67 -18.61 -13.27
CA GLY A 55 -1.09 -19.65 -12.33
C GLY A 55 -1.11 -19.15 -10.89
N TRP A 56 -0.09 -18.44 -10.47
CA TRP A 56 -0.02 -17.85 -9.12
C TRP A 56 -1.13 -16.83 -8.88
N ILE A 57 -1.37 -15.93 -9.86
CA ILE A 57 -2.47 -14.95 -9.76
C ILE A 57 -3.80 -15.67 -9.61
N ARG A 58 -4.10 -16.64 -10.49
CA ARG A 58 -5.36 -17.41 -10.44
C ARG A 58 -5.56 -18.13 -9.12
N SER A 59 -4.51 -18.80 -8.61
CA SER A 59 -4.56 -19.49 -7.33
C SER A 59 -4.80 -18.53 -6.17
N GLY A 60 -4.14 -17.37 -6.17
CA GLY A 60 -4.33 -16.33 -5.16
C GLY A 60 -5.73 -15.73 -5.19
N GLU A 61 -6.24 -15.39 -6.38
CA GLU A 61 -7.61 -14.88 -6.56
C GLU A 61 -8.66 -15.92 -6.14
N ALA A 62 -8.47 -17.20 -6.48
CA ALA A 62 -9.36 -18.27 -6.07
C ALA A 62 -9.34 -18.50 -4.54
N ALA A 63 -8.15 -18.47 -3.92
CA ALA A 63 -8.00 -18.65 -2.49
C ALA A 63 -8.60 -17.49 -1.68
N THR A 64 -8.41 -16.25 -2.14
CA THR A 64 -8.91 -15.06 -1.46
C THR A 64 -10.37 -14.73 -1.80
N GLY A 65 -10.86 -15.17 -2.95
CA GLY A 65 -12.14 -14.72 -3.53
C GLY A 65 -12.07 -13.27 -4.05
N LEU A 66 -10.87 -12.68 -4.15
CA LEU A 66 -10.67 -11.29 -4.53
C LEU A 66 -9.98 -11.20 -5.88
N ARG A 67 -10.36 -10.23 -6.68
CA ARG A 67 -9.60 -9.85 -7.87
C ARG A 67 -8.37 -9.08 -7.43
N LEU A 68 -7.17 -9.55 -7.79
CA LEU A 68 -5.91 -8.93 -7.39
C LEU A 68 -5.27 -8.12 -8.52
N VAL A 69 -5.51 -8.51 -9.77
CA VAL A 69 -4.89 -7.90 -10.96
C VAL A 69 -5.94 -7.62 -12.03
N VAL A 70 -5.92 -6.42 -12.59
CA VAL A 70 -6.64 -6.04 -13.81
C VAL A 70 -5.66 -6.04 -14.97
N ARG A 71 -6.07 -6.63 -16.09
CA ARG A 71 -5.28 -6.67 -17.33
C ARG A 71 -6.01 -5.95 -18.44
N SER A 72 -5.32 -5.07 -19.15
CA SER A 72 -5.81 -4.46 -20.37
C SER A 72 -5.28 -5.24 -21.58
N ARG A 73 -6.15 -5.40 -22.62
CA ARG A 73 -5.71 -5.97 -23.89
C ARG A 73 -4.72 -5.01 -24.54
N GLY A 74 -3.51 -5.49 -24.81
CA GLY A 74 -2.48 -4.72 -25.47
C GLY A 74 -2.52 -4.91 -26.98
N GLY A 75 -2.17 -3.83 -27.69
CA GLY A 75 -1.75 -3.88 -29.08
C GLY A 75 -0.29 -4.35 -29.22
N ARG A 76 0.42 -3.87 -30.27
CA ARG A 76 1.78 -4.25 -30.70
C ARG A 76 2.92 -4.21 -29.65
N GLY A 77 2.66 -3.83 -28.36
CA GLY A 77 3.65 -3.75 -27.28
C GLY A 77 3.38 -4.61 -26.05
N GLY A 78 2.41 -5.55 -26.09
CA GLY A 78 2.01 -6.39 -24.95
C GLY A 78 0.90 -5.73 -24.11
N GLY A 79 0.09 -6.56 -23.39
CA GLY A 79 -0.99 -6.08 -22.54
C GLY A 79 -0.48 -5.45 -21.25
N GLY A 80 -1.11 -4.35 -20.82
CA GLY A 80 -0.89 -3.75 -19.51
C GLY A 80 -1.49 -4.59 -18.38
N ALA A 81 -0.93 -4.47 -17.18
CA ALA A 81 -1.49 -5.04 -15.97
C ALA A 81 -1.26 -4.09 -14.80
N GLN A 82 -2.28 -3.96 -13.96
CA GLN A 82 -2.23 -3.14 -12.76
C GLN A 82 -2.83 -3.93 -11.58
N LEU A 83 -2.37 -3.64 -10.39
CA LEU A 83 -3.02 -4.17 -9.19
C LEU A 83 -4.39 -3.51 -9.02
N THR A 84 -5.34 -4.28 -8.53
CA THR A 84 -6.58 -3.72 -7.99
C THR A 84 -6.29 -3.06 -6.64
N GLU A 85 -7.24 -2.33 -6.10
CA GLU A 85 -7.17 -1.83 -4.72
C GLU A 85 -6.90 -3.00 -3.74
N ARG A 86 -7.61 -4.12 -3.90
CA ARG A 86 -7.43 -5.33 -3.08
C ARG A 86 -6.07 -5.99 -3.25
N GLY A 87 -5.54 -6.00 -4.48
CA GLY A 87 -4.17 -6.46 -4.75
C GLY A 87 -3.12 -5.58 -4.08
N SER A 88 -3.34 -4.27 -4.09
CA SER A 88 -2.46 -3.29 -3.43
C SER A 88 -2.53 -3.43 -1.90
N GLU A 89 -3.72 -3.51 -1.31
CA GLU A 89 -3.90 -3.76 0.13
C GLU A 89 -3.20 -5.05 0.59
N LEU A 90 -3.34 -6.13 -0.20
CA LEU A 90 -2.70 -7.41 0.10
C LEU A 90 -1.17 -7.30 0.09
N LEU A 91 -0.63 -6.59 -0.90
CA LEU A 91 0.81 -6.37 -1.01
C LEU A 91 1.35 -5.50 0.15
N VAL A 92 0.63 -4.44 0.53
CA VAL A 92 0.97 -3.59 1.69
C VAL A 92 0.94 -4.39 2.98
N ALA A 93 -0.08 -5.22 3.21
CA ALA A 93 -0.16 -6.09 4.38
C ALA A 93 1.03 -7.07 4.46
N TYR A 94 1.43 -7.64 3.32
CA TYR A 94 2.60 -8.51 3.24
C TYR A 94 3.90 -7.78 3.63
N TYR A 95 4.12 -6.61 3.06
CA TYR A 95 5.32 -5.85 3.38
C TYR A 95 5.29 -5.28 4.80
N GLY A 96 4.11 -4.95 5.34
CA GLY A 96 3.93 -4.59 6.74
C GLY A 96 4.45 -5.69 7.67
N ALA A 97 4.06 -6.92 7.43
CA ALA A 97 4.54 -8.06 8.20
C ALA A 97 6.04 -8.35 8.01
N MET A 98 6.58 -8.06 6.81
CA MET A 98 8.02 -8.20 6.52
C MET A 98 8.86 -7.04 7.06
N SER A 99 8.26 -5.88 7.36
CA SER A 99 8.98 -4.68 7.84
C SER A 99 9.49 -4.81 9.27
N VAL A 100 8.95 -5.73 10.05
CA VAL A 100 9.56 -6.17 11.32
C VAL A 100 11.00 -6.63 11.10
N VAL A 101 11.34 -7.04 9.85
CA VAL A 101 12.66 -7.47 9.44
C VAL A 101 13.48 -6.37 8.74
N ARG A 102 12.82 -5.31 8.19
CA ARG A 102 13.50 -4.18 7.49
C ARG A 102 12.76 -2.86 7.71
N PRO A 103 13.09 -2.10 8.77
CA PRO A 103 12.56 -0.76 8.97
C PRO A 103 12.87 0.15 7.76
N GLY A 104 11.88 0.90 7.28
CA GLY A 104 12.02 1.84 6.16
C GLY A 104 11.52 1.36 4.79
N PHE A 105 11.40 0.06 4.54
CA PHE A 105 10.95 -0.48 3.26
C PHE A 105 9.43 -0.27 3.00
N VAL A 106 8.61 -0.42 4.04
CA VAL A 106 7.16 -0.15 3.97
C VAL A 106 6.88 1.32 3.66
N ALA A 107 7.76 2.18 4.15
CA ALA A 107 7.68 3.61 3.95
C ALA A 107 7.65 4.01 2.47
N SER A 108 8.54 3.43 1.65
CA SER A 108 8.62 3.74 0.23
C SER A 108 7.46 3.14 -0.58
N LEU A 109 6.93 2.00 -0.16
CA LEU A 109 5.80 1.35 -0.82
C LEU A 109 4.49 2.12 -0.68
N ILE A 110 4.25 2.71 0.49
CA ILE A 110 3.04 3.49 0.76
C ILE A 110 3.03 4.77 -0.07
N GLU A 111 4.15 5.45 -0.22
CA GLU A 111 4.26 6.62 -1.10
C GLU A 111 3.85 6.30 -2.54
N GLU A 112 4.19 5.12 -3.01
CA GLU A 112 3.96 4.71 -4.39
C GLU A 112 2.54 4.14 -4.61
N VAL A 113 2.00 3.41 -3.64
CA VAL A 113 0.68 2.75 -3.75
C VAL A 113 -0.46 3.73 -3.45
N PHE A 114 -0.33 4.58 -2.45
CA PHE A 114 -1.41 5.48 -2.00
C PHE A 114 -1.24 6.93 -2.41
N SER A 115 -0.16 7.30 -3.09
CA SER A 115 0.19 8.70 -3.36
C SER A 115 0.21 9.58 -2.09
N ALA A 116 0.26 8.98 -0.93
CA ALA A 116 0.24 9.66 0.37
C ALA A 116 1.63 10.23 0.67
N ARG A 117 1.84 11.50 0.33
CA ARG A 117 3.12 12.19 0.50
C ARG A 117 3.40 12.68 1.91
N ASN A 118 2.36 12.71 2.75
CA ASN A 118 2.48 13.11 4.15
C ASN A 118 2.42 11.87 5.04
N ARG A 119 3.51 11.65 5.76
CA ARG A 119 3.68 10.55 6.69
C ARG A 119 4.23 11.15 7.96
N LEU A 120 3.43 11.05 9.01
CA LEU A 120 3.74 11.61 10.30
C LEU A 120 3.83 10.46 11.29
N ALA A 121 5.02 10.19 11.78
CA ALA A 121 5.22 9.21 12.83
C ALA A 121 4.77 9.77 14.18
N GLY A 122 4.21 8.93 15.02
CA GLY A 122 3.74 9.34 16.31
C GLY A 122 3.35 8.15 17.19
N ARG A 123 2.98 8.45 18.42
CA ARG A 123 2.54 7.47 19.42
C ARG A 123 1.07 7.68 19.72
N VAL A 124 0.28 6.63 19.71
CA VAL A 124 -1.11 6.69 20.18
C VAL A 124 -1.11 7.00 21.68
N VAL A 125 -1.75 8.10 22.07
CA VAL A 125 -1.87 8.55 23.45
C VAL A 125 -3.23 8.23 24.05
N SER A 126 -4.29 8.19 23.24
CA SER A 126 -5.61 7.77 23.70
C SER A 126 -6.43 7.08 22.61
N VAL A 127 -7.35 6.20 23.02
CA VAL A 127 -8.37 5.57 22.17
C VAL A 127 -9.71 5.63 22.89
N THR A 128 -10.61 6.46 22.39
CA THR A 128 -12.01 6.52 22.85
C THR A 128 -12.88 5.69 21.90
N ARG A 129 -13.41 4.58 22.40
CA ARG A 129 -14.25 3.68 21.60
C ARG A 129 -15.70 4.12 21.65
N GLY A 130 -16.31 4.26 20.48
CA GLY A 130 -17.76 4.38 20.30
C GLY A 130 -18.32 3.13 19.62
N ASP A 131 -19.64 3.08 19.50
CA ASP A 131 -20.34 1.88 18.96
C ASP A 131 -20.02 1.62 17.47
N VAL A 132 -19.80 2.68 16.69
CA VAL A 132 -19.56 2.60 15.24
C VAL A 132 -18.21 3.17 14.85
N VAL A 133 -17.78 4.25 15.49
CA VAL A 133 -16.51 4.92 15.23
C VAL A 133 -15.75 5.13 16.53
N SER A 134 -14.43 5.08 16.43
CA SER A 134 -13.54 5.35 17.56
C SER A 134 -12.69 6.58 17.26
N MET A 135 -12.40 7.37 18.28
CA MET A 135 -11.45 8.46 18.19
C MET A 135 -10.10 8.01 18.71
N VAL A 136 -9.06 8.24 17.91
CA VAL A 136 -7.68 7.93 18.25
C VAL A 136 -6.89 9.24 18.26
N GLU A 137 -6.23 9.52 19.37
CA GLU A 137 -5.31 10.65 19.48
C GLU A 137 -3.87 10.16 19.32
N VAL A 138 -3.11 10.85 18.49
CA VAL A 138 -1.72 10.55 18.21
C VAL A 138 -0.87 11.75 18.50
N GLU A 139 0.10 11.61 19.41
CA GLU A 139 1.16 12.57 19.62
C GLU A 139 2.22 12.37 18.53
N LEU A 140 2.45 13.41 17.73
CA LEU A 140 3.40 13.36 16.63
C LEU A 140 4.83 13.53 17.13
N GLU A 141 5.78 12.82 16.53
CA GLU A 141 7.19 13.07 16.76
C GLU A 141 7.57 14.48 16.30
N PRO A 142 8.50 15.17 16.99
CA PRO A 142 8.89 16.52 16.65
C PRO A 142 9.63 16.60 15.31
N ALA A 143 9.67 17.81 14.74
CA ALA A 143 10.41 18.16 13.51
C ALA A 143 9.96 17.43 12.24
N GLN A 144 8.70 17.05 12.12
CA GLN A 144 8.15 16.43 10.93
C GLN A 144 7.74 17.48 9.87
N GLN A 145 7.80 17.09 8.60
CA GLN A 145 7.48 17.96 7.47
C GLN A 145 6.20 17.48 6.79
N VAL A 146 5.33 18.43 6.44
CA VAL A 146 4.13 18.19 5.65
C VAL A 146 4.30 18.82 4.26
N ARG A 147 3.97 18.06 3.22
CA ARG A 147 3.95 18.53 1.83
C ARG A 147 2.52 18.79 1.41
N ALA A 148 2.26 19.96 0.87
CA ALA A 148 0.97 20.33 0.28
C ALA A 148 1.16 20.64 -1.21
N VAL A 149 0.21 20.18 -2.04
CA VAL A 149 0.13 20.57 -3.44
C VAL A 149 -0.99 21.60 -3.55
N VAL A 150 -0.62 22.83 -3.91
CA VAL A 150 -1.55 23.95 -4.06
C VAL A 150 -1.32 24.62 -5.41
N THR A 151 -2.30 25.35 -5.91
CA THR A 151 -2.15 26.06 -7.19
C THR A 151 -1.18 27.23 -7.04
N THR A 152 -0.48 27.59 -8.12
CA THR A 152 0.39 28.77 -8.15
C THR A 152 -0.37 30.01 -7.76
N GLN A 153 -1.60 30.18 -8.25
CA GLN A 153 -2.48 31.29 -7.88
C GLN A 153 -2.75 31.34 -6.37
N SER A 154 -2.90 30.20 -5.72
CA SER A 154 -3.07 30.16 -4.24
C SER A 154 -1.79 30.57 -3.52
N VAL A 155 -0.62 30.18 -4.04
CA VAL A 155 0.68 30.63 -3.49
C VAL A 155 0.80 32.14 -3.56
N GLU A 156 0.46 32.76 -4.69
CA GLU A 156 0.50 34.20 -4.89
C GLU A 156 -0.53 34.91 -3.99
N ARG A 157 -1.80 34.46 -4.01
CA ARG A 157 -2.87 35.06 -3.21
C ARG A 157 -2.59 35.04 -1.71
N LEU A 158 -1.99 33.98 -1.21
CA LEU A 158 -1.65 33.82 0.21
C LEU A 158 -0.27 34.39 0.56
N GLY A 159 0.47 34.89 -0.41
CA GLY A 159 1.81 35.45 -0.22
C GLY A 159 2.80 34.46 0.37
N LEU A 160 2.70 33.18 0.00
CA LEU A 160 3.53 32.10 0.55
C LEU A 160 4.96 32.19 0.07
N ARG A 161 5.88 32.24 1.02
CA ARG A 161 7.33 32.26 0.77
C ARG A 161 8.06 31.51 1.89
N LYS A 162 9.32 31.20 1.67
CA LYS A 162 10.16 30.58 2.70
C LYS A 162 10.10 31.40 3.98
N GLY A 163 9.76 30.76 5.10
CA GLY A 163 9.59 31.39 6.42
C GLY A 163 8.18 31.93 6.70
N SER A 164 7.22 31.83 5.76
CA SER A 164 5.81 32.15 6.07
C SER A 164 5.28 31.22 7.15
N ARG A 165 4.57 31.78 8.12
CA ARG A 165 3.85 30.98 9.12
C ARG A 165 2.50 30.56 8.56
N VAL A 166 2.21 29.27 8.57
CA VAL A 166 0.97 28.69 8.07
C VAL A 166 0.43 27.65 9.05
N ALA A 167 -0.86 27.42 9.02
CA ALA A 167 -1.48 26.28 9.69
C ALA A 167 -1.73 25.18 8.65
N VAL A 168 -1.41 23.95 8.99
CA VAL A 168 -1.84 22.77 8.23
C VAL A 168 -3.15 22.30 8.83
N VAL A 169 -4.20 22.27 8.02
CA VAL A 169 -5.54 21.84 8.43
C VAL A 169 -5.87 20.53 7.74
N VAL A 170 -6.11 19.49 8.51
CA VAL A 170 -6.53 18.17 8.03
C VAL A 170 -7.81 17.77 8.74
N LYS A 171 -8.82 17.37 7.98
CA LYS A 171 -10.08 16.91 8.55
C LYS A 171 -9.87 15.55 9.23
N ALA A 172 -10.35 15.39 10.47
CA ALA A 172 -10.14 14.17 11.25
C ALA A 172 -10.63 12.88 10.53
N THR A 173 -11.70 13.00 9.74
CA THR A 173 -12.24 11.88 8.94
C THR A 173 -11.42 11.51 7.69
N GLU A 174 -10.40 12.30 7.36
CA GLU A 174 -9.50 12.09 6.22
C GLU A 174 -8.10 11.61 6.64
N VAL A 175 -7.88 11.49 7.94
CA VAL A 175 -6.64 10.94 8.49
C VAL A 175 -6.70 9.43 8.48
N MET A 176 -5.75 8.80 7.79
CA MET A 176 -5.56 7.36 7.82
C MET A 176 -4.50 7.01 8.87
N LEU A 177 -4.77 6.01 9.70
CA LEU A 177 -3.81 5.48 10.65
C LEU A 177 -3.29 4.13 10.17
N MET A 178 -2.00 3.91 10.34
CA MET A 178 -1.32 2.66 10.02
C MET A 178 -0.41 2.28 11.19
N ALA A 179 -0.45 1.03 11.59
CA ALA A 179 0.52 0.50 12.56
C ALA A 179 1.90 0.39 11.89
N LEU A 180 2.94 0.81 12.62
CA LEU A 180 4.35 0.73 12.23
C LEU A 180 4.98 -0.56 12.74
#